data_271454f1fe7aea03a187d9e3a2abab32
#
_entry.id   271454f1fe7aea03a187d9e3a2abab32
#
_cell.length_a   1.000
_cell.length_b   1.000
_cell.length_c   1.000
_cell.angle_alpha   90.00
_cell.angle_beta   90.00
_cell.angle_gamma   90.00
#
_symmetry.space_group_name_H-M   'P 1'
#
loop_
_entity.id
_entity.type
_entity.pdbx_description
1 polymer ?
#
loop_
_entity_poly.entity_id
_entity_poly.type
_entity_poly.pdbx_seq_one_letter_code
_entity_poly.pdbx_strand_id
1 'polypeptide(L)'
;PMNAQIVLCKGYNDGAELERSISDLSKYLPHLKSVSVVPVGLSKYRDGLAPLEPFTREDAKEVLATIHKWQKKLYEQWGLHFIHAGDEWYLLAGEPIPEEENYDGYIQLENGVGMLRLLEDEVAEELSKREGDDRHRHVTIATGKAAAPSLEKHMQKIREKYPNVQAEVVTIINYFFGESITVSGLITGKDLMEQLEGRDLGDCLLLPCNMLRSGKNVFLDDVTVEEVEERLKTPVQIIDEPGSDLVKAVVEENQETIHRRRTMYEQADCSNCGPAERG
;
A
#
# COMPACT_ATOMS: atom_id res chain seq x y z
N PRO A 1 2.33 20.22 -11.81
CA PRO A 1 2.65 20.03 -10.40
C PRO A 1 3.74 18.96 -10.24
N MET A 2 4.57 19.10 -9.21
CA MET A 2 5.61 18.14 -8.87
C MET A 2 5.28 17.51 -7.51
N ASN A 3 5.64 16.25 -7.35
CA ASN A 3 5.71 15.57 -6.07
C ASN A 3 7.15 15.09 -5.86
N ALA A 4 7.60 15.00 -4.62
CA ALA A 4 8.92 14.51 -4.27
C ALA A 4 8.82 13.37 -3.26
N GLN A 5 9.87 12.56 -3.20
CA GLN A 5 10.01 11.50 -2.20
C GLN A 5 11.40 11.58 -1.57
N ILE A 6 11.44 11.46 -0.25
CA ILE A 6 12.67 11.29 0.51
C ILE A 6 12.72 9.84 0.98
N VAL A 7 13.67 9.07 0.47
CA VAL A 7 14.02 7.76 1.04
C VAL A 7 14.98 8.01 2.19
N LEU A 8 14.50 7.82 3.42
CA LEU A 8 15.25 8.15 4.62
C LEU A 8 16.20 7.01 4.99
N CYS A 9 17.47 7.35 5.20
CA CYS A 9 18.55 6.45 5.57
C CYS A 9 19.12 6.88 6.90
N LYS A 10 19.06 6.00 7.92
CA LYS A 10 19.49 6.30 9.29
C LYS A 10 20.98 6.69 9.32
N GLY A 11 21.27 7.81 9.98
CA GLY A 11 22.62 8.36 10.11
C GLY A 11 23.16 9.06 8.87
N TYR A 12 22.38 9.18 7.78
CA TYR A 12 22.79 9.85 6.56
C TYR A 12 21.97 11.11 6.26
N ASN A 13 20.67 10.98 6.14
CA ASN A 13 19.78 12.09 5.78
C ASN A 13 18.58 12.26 6.74
N ASP A 14 18.65 11.66 7.92
CA ASP A 14 17.71 11.82 9.03
C ASP A 14 18.03 13.03 9.92
N GLY A 15 17.29 13.18 11.00
CA GLY A 15 17.49 14.25 12.00
C GLY A 15 17.56 15.65 11.37
N ALA A 16 18.65 16.37 11.60
CA ALA A 16 18.85 17.73 11.11
C ALA A 16 18.87 17.84 9.58
N GLU A 17 19.34 16.80 8.88
CA GLU A 17 19.35 16.77 7.42
C GLU A 17 17.93 16.60 6.84
N LEU A 18 17.06 15.83 7.51
CA LEU A 18 15.66 15.75 7.17
C LEU A 18 14.97 17.12 7.34
N GLU A 19 15.17 17.78 8.49
CA GLU A 19 14.64 19.13 8.74
C GLU A 19 15.10 20.13 7.67
N ARG A 20 16.38 20.10 7.30
CA ARG A 20 16.94 20.94 6.24
C ARG A 20 16.28 20.64 4.89
N SER A 21 16.15 19.37 4.55
CA SER A 21 15.54 18.94 3.28
C SER A 21 14.09 19.41 3.18
N ILE A 22 13.30 19.25 4.23
CA ILE A 22 11.92 19.74 4.29
C ILE A 22 11.87 21.26 4.12
N SER A 23 12.73 21.98 4.86
CA SER A 23 12.83 23.44 4.77
C SER A 23 13.17 23.92 3.37
N ASP A 24 14.10 23.24 2.69
CA ASP A 24 14.51 23.62 1.33
C ASP A 24 13.43 23.28 0.31
N LEU A 25 12.81 22.13 0.40
CA LEU A 25 11.73 21.72 -0.50
C LEU A 25 10.48 22.60 -0.34
N SER A 26 10.16 23.04 0.88
CA SER A 26 9.01 23.93 1.12
C SER A 26 9.11 25.27 0.42
N LYS A 27 10.30 25.73 0.02
CA LYS A 27 10.51 26.96 -0.75
C LYS A 27 9.94 26.87 -2.19
N TYR A 28 9.66 25.67 -2.67
CA TYR A 28 9.10 25.44 -4.01
C TYR A 28 7.56 25.38 -4.04
N LEU A 29 6.90 25.57 -2.88
CA LEU A 29 5.45 25.76 -2.86
C LEU A 29 5.06 27.01 -3.69
N PRO A 30 3.95 26.98 -4.44
CA PRO A 30 2.98 25.89 -4.61
C PRO A 30 3.28 24.94 -5.79
N HIS A 31 4.46 25.03 -6.42
CA HIS A 31 4.81 24.21 -7.60
C HIS A 31 5.13 22.76 -7.22
N LEU A 32 5.84 22.55 -6.12
CA LEU A 32 5.97 21.28 -5.47
C LEU A 32 4.76 21.10 -4.53
N LYS A 33 3.93 20.12 -4.82
CA LYS A 33 2.65 19.90 -4.13
C LYS A 33 2.79 19.13 -2.84
N SER A 34 3.65 18.12 -2.85
CA SER A 34 3.83 17.25 -1.69
C SER A 34 5.20 16.59 -1.69
N VAL A 35 5.62 16.16 -0.50
CA VAL A 35 6.83 15.35 -0.28
C VAL A 35 6.45 14.16 0.60
N SER A 36 6.73 12.94 0.14
CA SER A 36 6.64 11.75 0.98
C SER A 36 7.99 11.44 1.63
N VAL A 37 7.98 10.95 2.86
CA VAL A 37 9.14 10.41 3.55
C VAL A 37 8.89 8.94 3.83
N VAL A 38 9.73 8.07 3.27
CA VAL A 38 9.63 6.62 3.45
C VAL A 38 10.94 6.07 4.00
N PRO A 39 10.94 5.02 4.83
CA PRO A 39 12.17 4.39 5.27
C PRO A 39 12.86 3.67 4.12
N VAL A 40 14.19 3.60 4.15
CA VAL A 40 14.93 2.80 3.19
C VAL A 40 14.62 1.32 3.35
N GLY A 41 14.25 0.65 2.26
CA GLY A 41 14.10 -0.80 2.20
C GLY A 41 15.49 -1.48 2.14
N LEU A 42 15.80 -2.30 3.12
CA LEU A 42 17.08 -3.02 3.19
C LEU A 42 16.92 -4.43 2.62
N SER A 43 17.14 -4.59 1.33
CA SER A 43 17.14 -5.91 0.69
C SER A 43 18.40 -6.72 1.06
N LYS A 44 18.37 -8.04 0.86
CA LYS A 44 19.53 -8.91 1.06
C LYS A 44 20.63 -8.71 0.01
N TYR A 45 20.37 -8.03 -1.09
CA TYR A 45 21.31 -7.79 -2.21
C TYR A 45 22.13 -6.52 -1.98
N ARG A 46 22.87 -6.46 -0.86
CA ARG A 46 23.63 -5.25 -0.47
C ARG A 46 25.14 -5.46 -0.38
N ASP A 47 25.65 -6.56 -0.90
CA ASP A 47 27.09 -6.83 -0.89
C ASP A 47 27.87 -5.74 -1.63
N GLY A 48 28.88 -5.17 -0.95
CA GLY A 48 29.69 -4.08 -1.49
C GLY A 48 29.04 -2.68 -1.49
N LEU A 49 27.80 -2.54 -1.00
CA LEU A 49 27.14 -1.25 -0.83
C LEU A 49 27.43 -0.64 0.56
N ALA A 50 27.23 0.68 0.68
CA ALA A 50 27.34 1.37 1.95
C ALA A 50 26.47 0.68 3.04
N PRO A 51 27.02 0.47 4.25
CA PRO A 51 26.25 -0.11 5.34
C PRO A 51 25.13 0.85 5.75
N LEU A 52 23.90 0.33 5.80
CA LEU A 52 22.74 1.05 6.31
C LEU A 52 22.13 0.25 7.45
N GLU A 53 21.63 0.96 8.46
CA GLU A 53 20.93 0.36 9.58
C GLU A 53 19.42 0.55 9.43
N PRO A 54 18.60 -0.43 9.86
CA PRO A 54 17.16 -0.25 9.92
C PRO A 54 16.80 0.76 11.02
N PHE A 55 15.68 1.44 10.82
CA PHE A 55 15.12 2.30 11.87
C PHE A 55 14.47 1.45 12.95
N THR A 56 14.64 1.89 14.20
CA THR A 56 13.95 1.31 15.37
C THR A 56 12.60 1.99 15.58
N ARG A 57 11.82 1.47 16.52
CA ARG A 57 10.55 2.08 16.93
C ARG A 57 10.73 3.51 17.46
N GLU A 58 11.76 3.72 18.23
CA GLU A 58 12.11 5.02 18.80
C GLU A 58 12.52 6.01 17.71
N ASP A 59 13.37 5.58 16.78
CA ASP A 59 13.74 6.40 15.62
C ASP A 59 12.49 6.81 14.81
N ALA A 60 11.55 5.88 14.59
CA ALA A 60 10.33 6.17 13.85
C ALA A 60 9.47 7.24 14.54
N LYS A 61 9.37 7.22 15.86
CA LYS A 61 8.69 8.27 16.64
C LYS A 61 9.34 9.63 16.46
N GLU A 62 10.67 9.70 16.46
CA GLU A 62 11.39 10.96 16.22
C GLU A 62 11.16 11.51 14.81
N VAL A 63 11.16 10.62 13.81
CA VAL A 63 10.83 10.99 12.42
C VAL A 63 9.39 11.51 12.32
N LEU A 64 8.41 10.81 12.91
CA LEU A 64 7.01 11.27 12.94
C LEU A 64 6.86 12.61 13.65
N ALA A 65 7.51 12.80 14.79
CA ALA A 65 7.49 14.08 15.52
C ALA A 65 8.03 15.24 14.65
N THR A 66 9.09 14.99 13.89
CA THR A 66 9.67 15.96 12.96
C THR A 66 8.69 16.29 11.83
N ILE A 67 8.08 15.27 11.21
CA ILE A 67 7.11 15.46 10.12
C ILE A 67 5.89 16.21 10.62
N HIS A 68 5.28 15.80 11.74
CA HIS A 68 4.10 16.47 12.30
C HIS A 68 4.35 17.93 12.67
N LYS A 69 5.55 18.23 13.21
CA LYS A 69 5.97 19.63 13.48
C LYS A 69 5.95 20.47 12.18
N TRP A 70 6.47 19.92 11.08
CA TRP A 70 6.51 20.61 9.81
C TRP A 70 5.13 20.68 9.14
N GLN A 71 4.33 19.63 9.21
CA GLN A 71 2.93 19.63 8.75
C GLN A 71 2.14 20.77 9.39
N LYS A 72 2.18 20.85 10.72
CA LYS A 72 1.50 21.94 11.46
C LYS A 72 1.92 23.31 10.97
N LYS A 73 3.25 23.55 10.87
CA LYS A 73 3.80 24.83 10.42
C LYS A 73 3.37 25.20 9.01
N LEU A 74 3.41 24.23 8.08
CA LEU A 74 3.08 24.48 6.67
C LEU A 74 1.58 24.59 6.46
N TYR A 75 0.78 23.84 7.20
CA TYR A 75 -0.68 23.97 7.18
C TYR A 75 -1.14 25.37 7.65
N GLU A 76 -0.55 25.90 8.72
CA GLU A 76 -0.83 27.27 9.20
C GLU A 76 -0.47 28.35 8.15
N GLN A 77 0.52 28.11 7.28
CA GLN A 77 0.99 29.07 6.29
C GLN A 77 0.30 28.94 4.93
N TRP A 78 0.00 27.70 4.52
CA TRP A 78 -0.40 27.37 3.15
C TRP A 78 -1.72 26.62 3.05
N GLY A 79 -2.28 26.12 4.16
CA GLY A 79 -3.45 25.25 4.17
C GLY A 79 -3.16 23.85 3.57
N LEU A 80 -1.91 23.44 3.56
CA LEU A 80 -1.44 22.13 3.08
C LEU A 80 -0.47 21.52 4.08
N HIS A 81 -0.59 20.22 4.33
CA HIS A 81 0.36 19.49 5.18
C HIS A 81 1.72 19.34 4.48
N PHE A 82 1.69 19.19 3.15
CA PHE A 82 2.87 19.19 2.27
C PHE A 82 3.82 18.02 2.44
N ILE A 83 4.30 17.75 3.69
CA ILE A 83 5.20 16.65 4.00
C ILE A 83 4.43 15.51 4.65
N HIS A 84 4.57 14.29 4.13
CA HIS A 84 3.81 13.14 4.59
C HIS A 84 4.72 11.97 4.94
N ALA A 85 4.47 11.34 6.08
CA ALA A 85 5.10 10.08 6.43
C ALA A 85 4.40 8.92 5.70
N GLY A 86 5.17 7.99 5.15
CA GLY A 86 4.62 6.72 4.70
C GLY A 86 3.99 5.93 5.86
N ASP A 87 2.98 5.13 5.56
CA ASP A 87 2.25 4.32 6.57
C ASP A 87 3.19 3.43 7.38
N GLU A 88 4.29 2.99 6.76
CA GLU A 88 5.32 2.17 7.41
C GLU A 88 5.92 2.82 8.66
N TRP A 89 6.05 4.16 8.69
CA TRP A 89 6.52 4.88 9.89
C TRP A 89 5.58 4.73 11.06
N TYR A 90 4.28 4.84 10.83
CA TYR A 90 3.25 4.67 11.88
C TYR A 90 3.22 3.23 12.38
N LEU A 91 3.30 2.25 11.47
CA LEU A 91 3.37 0.83 11.83
C LEU A 91 4.62 0.53 12.67
N LEU A 92 5.78 1.05 12.28
CA LEU A 92 7.04 0.86 13.00
C LEU A 92 7.02 1.55 14.36
N ALA A 93 6.50 2.76 14.46
CA ALA A 93 6.35 3.50 15.70
C ALA A 93 5.31 2.89 16.64
N GLY A 94 4.36 2.14 16.09
CA GLY A 94 3.16 1.67 16.81
C GLY A 94 2.23 2.83 17.15
N GLU A 95 2.19 3.84 16.30
CA GLU A 95 1.30 5.01 16.38
C GLU A 95 0.06 4.79 15.49
N PRO A 96 -1.07 5.42 15.82
CA PRO A 96 -2.25 5.35 14.98
C PRO A 96 -2.02 6.05 13.63
N ILE A 97 -2.62 5.49 12.58
CA ILE A 97 -2.65 6.13 11.26
C ILE A 97 -3.50 7.42 11.35
N PRO A 98 -3.04 8.55 10.79
CA PRO A 98 -3.78 9.81 10.79
C PRO A 98 -5.15 9.71 10.12
N GLU A 99 -6.04 10.65 10.42
CA GLU A 99 -7.33 10.79 9.76
C GLU A 99 -7.18 11.38 8.35
N GLU A 100 -8.21 11.20 7.50
CA GLU A 100 -8.22 11.55 6.08
C GLU A 100 -7.74 12.98 5.80
N GLU A 101 -8.15 13.94 6.64
CA GLU A 101 -7.83 15.36 6.46
C GLU A 101 -6.33 15.66 6.45
N ASN A 102 -5.50 14.76 6.99
CA ASN A 102 -4.04 14.93 7.05
C ASN A 102 -3.31 14.56 5.76
N TYR A 103 -4.01 14.02 4.75
CA TYR A 103 -3.38 13.50 3.53
C TYR A 103 -3.51 14.40 2.30
N ASP A 104 -4.15 15.57 2.43
CA ASP A 104 -4.32 16.55 1.33
C ASP A 104 -4.91 15.94 0.04
N GLY A 105 -5.80 14.94 0.18
CA GLY A 105 -6.42 14.22 -0.94
C GLY A 105 -5.57 13.07 -1.50
N TYR A 106 -4.72 12.47 -0.68
CA TYR A 106 -3.96 11.24 -1.00
C TYR A 106 -3.00 11.35 -2.20
N ILE A 107 -2.36 12.52 -2.37
CA ILE A 107 -1.46 12.82 -3.50
C ILE A 107 -0.26 11.86 -3.61
N GLN A 108 0.12 11.20 -2.50
CA GLN A 108 1.28 10.31 -2.39
C GLN A 108 0.91 8.84 -2.15
N LEU A 109 -0.32 8.44 -2.51
CA LEU A 109 -0.83 7.10 -2.23
C LEU A 109 0.08 5.99 -2.77
N GLU A 110 0.59 6.15 -4.01
CA GLU A 110 1.49 5.17 -4.64
C GLU A 110 2.85 5.04 -3.93
N ASN A 111 3.22 6.03 -3.11
CA ASN A 111 4.40 6.01 -2.26
C ASN A 111 4.12 5.45 -0.85
N GLY A 112 2.97 4.81 -0.66
CA GLY A 112 2.60 4.19 0.62
C GLY A 112 2.17 5.20 1.70
N VAL A 113 1.62 6.35 1.29
CA VAL A 113 1.12 7.39 2.19
C VAL A 113 -0.39 7.36 2.23
N GLY A 114 -0.99 7.00 3.35
CA GLY A 114 -2.43 6.99 3.57
C GLY A 114 -3.17 5.80 2.96
N MET A 115 -2.46 4.77 2.47
CA MET A 115 -3.11 3.57 1.93
C MET A 115 -3.94 2.84 2.98
N LEU A 116 -3.44 2.75 4.22
CA LEU A 116 -4.14 2.07 5.31
C LEU A 116 -5.36 2.87 5.78
N ARG A 117 -5.29 4.21 5.78
CA ARG A 117 -6.43 5.07 6.10
C ARG A 117 -7.51 4.93 5.04
N LEU A 118 -7.15 5.07 3.77
CA LEU A 118 -8.08 4.92 2.65
C LEU A 118 -8.76 3.55 2.68
N LEU A 119 -8.00 2.48 2.89
CA LEU A 119 -8.55 1.13 3.06
C LEU A 119 -9.58 1.07 4.21
N GLU A 120 -9.27 1.66 5.38
CA GLU A 120 -10.16 1.64 6.54
C GLU A 120 -11.47 2.38 6.27
N ASP A 121 -11.38 3.57 5.68
CA ASP A 121 -12.52 4.43 5.41
C ASP A 121 -13.44 3.82 4.32
N GLU A 122 -12.86 3.31 3.24
CA GLU A 122 -13.62 2.66 2.17
C GLU A 122 -14.27 1.34 2.62
N VAL A 123 -13.58 0.53 3.43
CA VAL A 123 -14.20 -0.68 4.03
C VAL A 123 -15.36 -0.29 4.92
N ALA A 124 -15.21 0.73 5.77
CA ALA A 124 -16.27 1.19 6.64
C ALA A 124 -17.46 1.73 5.85
N GLU A 125 -17.21 2.53 4.81
CA GLU A 125 -18.23 3.06 3.92
C GLU A 125 -18.98 1.94 3.21
N GLU A 126 -18.26 0.99 2.58
CA GLU A 126 -18.87 -0.11 1.84
C GLU A 126 -19.69 -1.03 2.77
N LEU A 127 -19.19 -1.32 3.97
CA LEU A 127 -19.94 -2.09 4.95
C LEU A 127 -21.18 -1.34 5.45
N SER A 128 -21.14 -0.01 5.53
CA SER A 128 -22.32 0.79 5.95
C SER A 128 -23.51 0.67 4.97
N LYS A 129 -23.24 0.41 3.70
CA LYS A 129 -24.25 0.25 2.63
C LYS A 129 -24.89 -1.13 2.60
N ARG A 130 -24.43 -2.08 3.43
CA ARG A 130 -24.80 -3.49 3.40
C ARG A 130 -25.47 -3.89 4.70
N GLU A 131 -26.55 -4.67 4.61
CA GLU A 131 -27.23 -5.22 5.80
C GLU A 131 -26.56 -6.48 6.35
N GLY A 132 -25.81 -7.20 5.51
CA GLY A 132 -25.25 -8.51 5.84
C GLY A 132 -26.28 -9.63 5.63
N ASP A 133 -25.82 -10.87 5.63
CA ASP A 133 -26.66 -12.08 5.50
C ASP A 133 -25.89 -13.35 5.91
N ASP A 134 -26.53 -14.51 5.77
CA ASP A 134 -26.00 -15.82 6.14
C ASP A 134 -25.25 -16.54 5.00
N ARG A 135 -24.77 -15.81 3.98
CA ARG A 135 -24.01 -16.40 2.87
C ARG A 135 -22.78 -17.12 3.37
N HIS A 136 -22.43 -18.21 2.67
CA HIS A 136 -21.22 -18.98 2.92
C HIS A 136 -20.19 -18.64 1.84
N ARG A 137 -18.99 -18.33 2.26
CA ARG A 137 -17.85 -18.14 1.39
C ARG A 137 -16.55 -18.41 2.15
N HIS A 138 -15.56 -18.97 1.44
CA HIS A 138 -14.23 -19.18 1.99
C HIS A 138 -13.20 -18.56 1.04
N VAL A 139 -12.45 -17.55 1.49
CA VAL A 139 -11.42 -16.88 0.69
C VAL A 139 -10.14 -16.69 1.49
N THR A 140 -9.03 -16.68 0.78
CA THR A 140 -7.71 -16.37 1.35
C THR A 140 -7.21 -15.04 0.80
N ILE A 141 -6.77 -14.14 1.68
CA ILE A 141 -6.12 -12.87 1.31
C ILE A 141 -4.63 -13.00 1.59
N ALA A 142 -3.79 -12.98 0.55
CA ALA A 142 -2.35 -12.97 0.75
C ALA A 142 -1.79 -11.54 0.72
N THR A 143 -0.92 -11.23 1.67
CA THR A 143 -0.37 -9.88 1.83
C THR A 143 1.01 -9.91 2.47
N GLY A 144 1.72 -8.77 2.44
CA GLY A 144 2.97 -8.59 3.18
C GLY A 144 2.74 -8.40 4.69
N LYS A 145 3.79 -8.60 5.46
CA LYS A 145 3.75 -8.55 6.94
C LYS A 145 3.23 -7.21 7.49
N ALA A 146 3.51 -6.10 6.81
CA ALA A 146 3.11 -4.77 7.28
C ALA A 146 1.60 -4.56 7.26
N ALA A 147 0.89 -5.02 6.22
CA ALA A 147 -0.54 -4.79 6.06
C ALA A 147 -1.41 -5.85 6.74
N ALA A 148 -0.88 -7.04 7.05
CA ALA A 148 -1.66 -8.16 7.59
C ALA A 148 -2.47 -7.80 8.85
N PRO A 149 -1.94 -7.09 9.88
CA PRO A 149 -2.71 -6.75 11.07
C PRO A 149 -3.90 -5.82 10.79
N SER A 150 -3.78 -4.94 9.80
CA SER A 150 -4.88 -4.06 9.37
C SER A 150 -5.97 -4.87 8.66
N LEU A 151 -5.58 -5.73 7.73
CA LEU A 151 -6.52 -6.61 7.01
C LEU A 151 -7.28 -7.54 7.96
N GLU A 152 -6.62 -8.11 8.97
CA GLU A 152 -7.30 -8.95 9.97
C GLU A 152 -8.41 -8.18 10.71
N LYS A 153 -8.18 -6.91 11.07
CA LYS A 153 -9.21 -6.06 11.68
C LYS A 153 -10.41 -5.86 10.74
N HIS A 154 -10.15 -5.68 9.44
CA HIS A 154 -11.21 -5.54 8.44
C HIS A 154 -11.97 -6.85 8.24
N MET A 155 -11.30 -7.99 8.21
CA MET A 155 -11.96 -9.30 8.16
C MET A 155 -12.84 -9.54 9.39
N GLN A 156 -12.44 -9.08 10.57
CA GLN A 156 -13.29 -9.14 11.76
C GLN A 156 -14.57 -8.31 11.58
N LYS A 157 -14.47 -7.06 11.08
CA LYS A 157 -15.63 -6.21 10.79
C LYS A 157 -16.58 -6.84 9.75
N ILE A 158 -16.01 -7.49 8.72
CA ILE A 158 -16.82 -8.20 7.71
C ILE A 158 -17.56 -9.39 8.35
N ARG A 159 -16.90 -10.19 9.18
CA ARG A 159 -17.52 -11.34 9.87
C ARG A 159 -18.65 -10.94 10.82
N GLU A 160 -18.64 -9.74 11.38
CA GLU A 160 -19.76 -9.22 12.19
C GLU A 160 -21.07 -9.09 11.39
N LYS A 161 -20.98 -8.81 10.08
CA LYS A 161 -22.14 -8.73 9.16
C LYS A 161 -22.41 -10.01 8.38
N TYR A 162 -21.38 -10.82 8.16
CA TYR A 162 -21.44 -12.05 7.37
C TYR A 162 -20.82 -13.22 8.16
N PRO A 163 -21.51 -13.75 9.16
CA PRO A 163 -20.92 -14.69 10.15
C PRO A 163 -20.43 -16.01 9.56
N ASN A 164 -20.94 -16.41 8.39
CA ASN A 164 -20.55 -17.64 7.71
C ASN A 164 -19.46 -17.42 6.61
N VAL A 165 -18.98 -16.17 6.44
CA VAL A 165 -17.87 -15.88 5.56
C VAL A 165 -16.56 -16.17 6.30
N GLN A 166 -15.77 -17.08 5.76
CA GLN A 166 -14.43 -17.41 6.21
C GLN A 166 -13.43 -16.64 5.32
N ALA A 167 -12.78 -15.64 5.87
CA ALA A 167 -11.74 -14.87 5.18
C ALA A 167 -10.45 -14.98 6.01
N GLU A 168 -9.47 -15.71 5.48
CA GLU A 168 -8.17 -15.92 6.12
C GLU A 168 -7.15 -14.92 5.54
N VAL A 169 -6.44 -14.20 6.40
CA VAL A 169 -5.30 -13.36 5.98
C VAL A 169 -4.01 -14.14 6.15
N VAL A 170 -3.31 -14.38 5.05
CA VAL A 170 -2.03 -15.09 5.05
C VAL A 170 -0.90 -14.10 4.79
N THR A 171 0.01 -14.00 5.76
CA THR A 171 1.22 -13.20 5.63
C THR A 171 2.25 -13.95 4.80
N ILE A 172 2.69 -13.35 3.70
CA ILE A 172 3.77 -13.87 2.86
C ILE A 172 5.10 -13.21 3.26
N ILE A 173 6.07 -14.03 3.60
CA ILE A 173 7.42 -13.56 3.90
C ILE A 173 8.19 -13.36 2.60
N ASN A 174 8.83 -12.22 2.48
CA ASN A 174 9.62 -11.90 1.30
C ASN A 174 11.02 -12.55 1.39
N TYR A 175 11.17 -13.73 0.83
CA TYR A 175 12.48 -14.39 0.75
C TYR A 175 13.29 -13.95 -0.46
N PHE A 176 12.63 -13.43 -1.50
CA PHE A 176 13.29 -12.96 -2.71
C PHE A 176 14.15 -11.72 -2.43
N PHE A 177 13.60 -10.67 -1.85
CA PHE A 177 14.33 -9.44 -1.51
C PHE A 177 14.93 -9.46 -0.10
N GLY A 178 14.41 -10.29 0.80
CA GLY A 178 14.82 -10.40 2.20
C GLY A 178 13.66 -10.16 3.18
N GLU A 179 13.67 -10.84 4.32
CA GLU A 179 12.58 -10.84 5.31
C GLU A 179 12.32 -9.47 5.98
N SER A 180 13.28 -8.54 5.86
CA SER A 180 13.15 -7.15 6.29
C SER A 180 12.22 -6.33 5.38
N ILE A 181 11.93 -6.83 4.17
CA ILE A 181 10.98 -6.22 3.24
C ILE A 181 9.59 -6.73 3.59
N THR A 182 8.74 -5.84 4.11
CA THR A 182 7.46 -6.21 4.71
C THR A 182 6.24 -5.76 3.91
N VAL A 183 6.44 -4.93 2.89
CA VAL A 183 5.36 -4.37 2.08
C VAL A 183 4.83 -5.37 1.05
N SER A 184 3.53 -5.35 0.81
CA SER A 184 2.86 -6.26 -0.15
C SER A 184 3.36 -6.09 -1.57
N GLY A 185 3.63 -4.85 -2.00
CA GLY A 185 4.04 -4.51 -3.37
C GLY A 185 5.39 -5.08 -3.81
N LEU A 186 6.17 -5.69 -2.91
CA LEU A 186 7.44 -6.35 -3.24
C LEU A 186 7.39 -7.88 -3.07
N ILE A 187 6.23 -8.45 -2.77
CA ILE A 187 6.04 -9.91 -2.77
C ILE A 187 6.14 -10.43 -4.21
N THR A 188 6.90 -11.50 -4.40
CA THR A 188 7.07 -12.14 -5.69
C THR A 188 6.09 -13.30 -5.88
N GLY A 189 5.82 -13.65 -7.15
CA GLY A 189 4.98 -14.80 -7.46
C GLY A 189 5.57 -16.10 -6.92
N LYS A 190 6.89 -16.23 -6.92
CA LYS A 190 7.59 -17.39 -6.35
C LYS A 190 7.41 -17.48 -4.83
N ASP A 191 7.63 -16.39 -4.09
CA ASP A 191 7.44 -16.37 -2.64
C ASP A 191 5.98 -16.71 -2.28
N LEU A 192 5.02 -16.22 -3.07
CA LEU A 192 3.61 -16.49 -2.91
C LEU A 192 3.30 -17.99 -3.11
N MET A 193 3.71 -18.56 -4.24
CA MET A 193 3.44 -19.97 -4.57
C MET A 193 4.08 -20.93 -3.56
N GLU A 194 5.35 -20.72 -3.20
CA GLU A 194 6.07 -21.62 -2.28
C GLU A 194 5.45 -21.65 -0.88
N GLN A 195 4.87 -20.53 -0.41
CA GLN A 195 4.28 -20.44 0.93
C GLN A 195 2.80 -20.81 0.98
N LEU A 196 2.10 -20.81 -0.15
CA LEU A 196 0.70 -21.19 -0.23
C LEU A 196 0.47 -22.61 -0.77
N GLU A 197 1.47 -23.25 -1.36
CA GLU A 197 1.35 -24.61 -1.89
C GLU A 197 0.87 -25.60 -0.82
N GLY A 198 -0.19 -26.34 -1.17
CA GLY A 198 -0.78 -27.36 -0.30
C GLY A 198 -1.70 -26.83 0.81
N ARG A 199 -1.95 -25.51 0.88
CA ARG A 199 -2.95 -24.93 1.76
C ARG A 199 -4.34 -25.02 1.13
N ASP A 200 -5.37 -25.13 1.96
CA ASP A 200 -6.75 -24.88 1.55
C ASP A 200 -6.96 -23.36 1.45
N LEU A 201 -7.06 -22.87 0.23
CA LEU A 201 -7.22 -21.44 -0.04
C LEU A 201 -8.70 -21.02 -0.20
N GLY A 202 -9.61 -22.00 -0.12
CA GLY A 202 -11.04 -21.77 -0.30
C GLY A 202 -11.44 -21.53 -1.77
N ASP A 203 -12.46 -20.72 -1.95
CA ASP A 203 -13.06 -20.46 -3.27
C ASP A 203 -12.18 -19.59 -4.16
N CYS A 204 -11.32 -18.73 -3.54
CA CYS A 204 -10.52 -17.75 -4.26
C CYS A 204 -9.35 -17.25 -3.43
N LEU A 205 -8.22 -16.98 -4.10
CA LEU A 205 -7.09 -16.24 -3.55
C LEU A 205 -7.19 -14.77 -3.95
N LEU A 206 -7.26 -13.88 -2.97
CA LEU A 206 -7.35 -12.44 -3.15
C LEU A 206 -5.97 -11.80 -3.01
N LEU A 207 -5.55 -11.01 -4.00
CA LEU A 207 -4.26 -10.32 -4.02
C LEU A 207 -4.45 -8.82 -4.26
N PRO A 208 -3.74 -7.93 -3.55
CA PRO A 208 -3.76 -6.51 -3.85
C PRO A 208 -3.01 -6.22 -5.15
N CYS A 209 -3.55 -5.31 -5.97
CA CYS A 209 -3.00 -4.98 -7.29
C CYS A 209 -1.55 -4.48 -7.24
N ASN A 210 -1.11 -3.91 -6.14
CA ASN A 210 0.26 -3.42 -5.98
C ASN A 210 1.33 -4.53 -5.92
N MET A 211 0.95 -5.81 -5.80
CA MET A 211 1.88 -6.93 -5.99
C MET A 211 2.29 -7.10 -7.46
N LEU A 212 1.52 -6.55 -8.38
CA LEU A 212 1.74 -6.70 -9.82
C LEU A 212 2.40 -5.45 -10.42
N ARG A 213 3.12 -5.64 -11.50
CA ARG A 213 3.64 -4.52 -12.32
C ARG A 213 2.49 -3.70 -12.88
N SER A 214 2.68 -2.38 -12.94
CA SER A 214 1.68 -1.45 -13.45
C SER A 214 1.11 -1.90 -14.81
N GLY A 215 -0.22 -1.99 -14.90
CA GLY A 215 -0.95 -2.34 -16.12
C GLY A 215 -0.75 -3.78 -16.63
N LYS A 216 -0.18 -4.70 -15.82
CA LYS A 216 0.11 -6.08 -16.21
C LYS A 216 -0.28 -7.08 -15.13
N ASN A 217 -0.67 -8.28 -15.52
CA ASN A 217 -0.92 -9.42 -14.61
C ASN A 217 0.37 -10.21 -14.34
N VAL A 218 1.47 -9.51 -13.98
CA VAL A 218 2.79 -10.11 -13.83
C VAL A 218 3.45 -9.57 -12.57
N PHE A 219 3.98 -10.46 -11.73
CA PHE A 219 4.77 -10.13 -10.56
C PHE A 219 6.15 -9.58 -10.92
N LEU A 220 6.91 -9.09 -9.93
CA LEU A 220 8.24 -8.52 -10.14
C LEU A 220 9.29 -9.52 -10.64
N ASP A 221 9.08 -10.81 -10.37
CA ASP A 221 9.94 -11.93 -10.79
C ASP A 221 9.49 -12.60 -12.09
N ASP A 222 8.68 -11.90 -12.90
CA ASP A 222 8.13 -12.34 -14.18
C ASP A 222 7.10 -13.50 -14.11
N VAL A 223 6.74 -13.98 -12.93
CA VAL A 223 5.65 -14.93 -12.72
C VAL A 223 4.32 -14.24 -13.08
N THR A 224 3.46 -14.92 -13.81
CA THR A 224 2.12 -14.40 -14.17
C THR A 224 1.06 -14.84 -13.15
N VAL A 225 -0.07 -14.15 -13.14
CA VAL A 225 -1.21 -14.53 -12.29
C VAL A 225 -1.74 -15.92 -12.69
N GLU A 226 -1.76 -16.21 -13.99
CA GLU A 226 -2.20 -17.49 -14.55
C GLU A 226 -1.28 -18.65 -14.07
N GLU A 227 0.03 -18.45 -13.98
CA GLU A 227 0.96 -19.44 -13.42
C GLU A 227 0.70 -19.70 -11.94
N VAL A 228 0.33 -18.65 -11.17
CA VAL A 228 -0.07 -18.81 -9.77
C VAL A 228 -1.36 -19.63 -9.64
N GLU A 229 -2.39 -19.34 -10.45
CA GLU A 229 -3.64 -20.09 -10.48
C GLU A 229 -3.41 -21.56 -10.82
N GLU A 230 -2.60 -21.83 -11.85
CA GLU A 230 -2.27 -23.19 -12.28
C GLU A 230 -1.55 -23.98 -11.18
N ARG A 231 -0.56 -23.32 -10.51
CA ARG A 231 0.23 -23.96 -9.46
C ARG A 231 -0.56 -24.22 -8.19
N LEU A 232 -1.36 -23.26 -7.76
CA LEU A 232 -2.13 -23.34 -6.52
C LEU A 232 -3.50 -24.04 -6.70
N LYS A 233 -3.95 -24.22 -7.95
CA LYS A 233 -5.26 -24.78 -8.33
C LYS A 233 -6.44 -24.03 -7.70
N THR A 234 -6.30 -22.73 -7.55
CA THR A 234 -7.27 -21.83 -6.94
C THR A 234 -7.36 -20.58 -7.80
N PRO A 235 -8.57 -20.09 -8.14
CA PRO A 235 -8.75 -18.84 -8.84
C PRO A 235 -8.12 -17.68 -8.09
N VAL A 236 -7.51 -16.73 -8.81
CA VAL A 236 -6.94 -15.51 -8.23
C VAL A 236 -7.79 -14.31 -8.63
N GLN A 237 -8.15 -13.49 -7.66
CA GLN A 237 -8.80 -12.20 -7.90
C GLN A 237 -7.90 -11.07 -7.43
N ILE A 238 -7.69 -10.09 -8.31
CA ILE A 238 -6.91 -8.90 -8.00
C ILE A 238 -7.84 -7.83 -7.44
N ILE A 239 -7.46 -7.24 -6.30
CA ILE A 239 -8.16 -6.14 -5.66
C ILE A 239 -7.56 -4.83 -6.16
N ASP A 240 -8.31 -4.07 -6.96
CA ASP A 240 -7.85 -2.80 -7.54
C ASP A 240 -8.14 -1.60 -6.64
N GLU A 241 -9.37 -1.47 -6.15
CA GLU A 241 -9.76 -0.44 -5.18
C GLU A 241 -9.70 -1.04 -3.76
N PRO A 242 -8.85 -0.52 -2.88
CA PRO A 242 -8.48 -1.25 -1.67
C PRO A 242 -9.66 -1.58 -0.75
N GLY A 243 -10.63 -0.70 -0.60
CA GLY A 243 -11.69 -0.90 0.39
C GLY A 243 -12.96 -1.50 -0.19
N SER A 244 -13.56 -0.86 -1.21
CA SER A 244 -14.85 -1.30 -1.76
C SER A 244 -14.73 -2.64 -2.47
N ASP A 245 -13.67 -2.83 -3.26
CA ASP A 245 -13.45 -4.07 -3.98
C ASP A 245 -13.03 -5.21 -3.05
N LEU A 246 -12.30 -4.91 -1.97
CA LEU A 246 -11.97 -5.90 -0.95
C LEU A 246 -13.22 -6.48 -0.31
N VAL A 247 -14.16 -5.62 0.16
CA VAL A 247 -15.41 -6.10 0.76
C VAL A 247 -16.20 -6.94 -0.22
N LYS A 248 -16.37 -6.48 -1.47
CA LYS A 248 -17.06 -7.23 -2.54
C LYS A 248 -16.40 -8.58 -2.79
N ALA A 249 -15.08 -8.60 -2.98
CA ALA A 249 -14.33 -9.82 -3.28
C ALA A 249 -14.41 -10.85 -2.14
N VAL A 250 -14.50 -10.39 -0.89
CA VAL A 250 -14.64 -11.27 0.28
C VAL A 250 -16.06 -11.85 0.37
N VAL A 251 -17.10 -11.08 0.07
CA VAL A 251 -18.48 -11.50 0.33
C VAL A 251 -19.26 -11.95 -0.91
N GLU A 252 -18.81 -11.63 -2.12
CA GLU A 252 -19.52 -11.96 -3.37
C GLU A 252 -18.77 -13.04 -4.13
N GLU A 253 -19.50 -13.91 -4.86
CA GLU A 253 -18.88 -14.86 -5.78
C GLU A 253 -18.18 -14.12 -6.91
N ASN A 254 -17.07 -14.68 -7.38
CA ASN A 254 -16.23 -14.08 -8.42
C ASN A 254 -17.05 -13.53 -9.57
N GLN A 255 -17.05 -12.24 -9.71
CA GLN A 255 -17.31 -11.60 -10.98
C GLN A 255 -15.98 -11.56 -11.74
N GLU A 256 -16.06 -11.71 -13.08
CA GLU A 256 -14.90 -11.78 -14.00
C GLU A 256 -13.71 -10.93 -13.56
N THR A 257 -12.51 -11.47 -13.72
CA THR A 257 -11.22 -10.83 -13.42
C THR A 257 -11.28 -9.35 -13.75
N ILE A 258 -11.32 -8.49 -12.73
CA ILE A 258 -11.43 -7.04 -12.92
C ILE A 258 -10.13 -6.60 -13.59
N HIS A 259 -10.24 -6.11 -14.82
CA HIS A 259 -9.12 -5.54 -15.54
C HIS A 259 -8.59 -4.34 -14.76
N ARG A 260 -7.32 -4.38 -14.43
CA ARG A 260 -6.60 -3.34 -13.69
C ARG A 260 -6.86 -1.95 -14.27
N ARG A 261 -7.36 -1.02 -13.45
CA ARG A 261 -7.45 0.40 -13.80
C ARG A 261 -6.04 0.98 -13.99
N ARG A 262 -5.90 1.89 -14.95
CA ARG A 262 -4.67 2.68 -15.11
C ARG A 262 -4.44 3.50 -13.84
N THR A 263 -3.18 3.65 -13.45
CA THR A 263 -2.80 4.53 -12.33
C THR A 263 -3.25 5.97 -12.59
N MET A 264 -3.36 6.80 -11.55
CA MET A 264 -3.74 8.21 -11.71
C MET A 264 -2.82 8.97 -12.70
N TYR A 265 -1.55 8.58 -12.81
CA TYR A 265 -0.61 9.14 -13.79
C TYR A 265 -0.93 8.72 -15.23
N GLU A 266 -1.33 7.47 -15.44
CA GLU A 266 -1.75 6.97 -16.76
C GLU A 266 -3.10 7.55 -17.22
N GLN A 267 -3.97 7.95 -16.30
CA GLN A 267 -5.22 8.66 -16.59
C GLN A 267 -4.98 10.12 -16.99
N ALA A 268 -3.98 10.77 -16.39
CA ALA A 268 -3.64 12.16 -16.69
C ALA A 268 -3.03 12.34 -18.11
N ASP A 269 -2.27 11.35 -18.58
CA ASP A 269 -1.67 11.41 -19.93
C ASP A 269 -2.70 11.31 -21.07
N CYS A 270 -3.85 10.65 -20.88
CA CYS A 270 -4.88 10.53 -21.91
C CYS A 270 -5.80 11.75 -22.03
N SER A 271 -5.90 12.60 -21.00
CA SER A 271 -6.78 13.79 -21.04
C SER A 271 -6.16 15.00 -21.76
N ASN A 272 -4.84 14.96 -22.04
CA ASN A 272 -4.11 16.06 -22.70
C ASN A 272 -3.69 15.76 -24.15
N CYS A 273 -4.02 14.59 -24.72
CA CYS A 273 -3.81 14.32 -26.14
C CYS A 273 -5.01 14.83 -26.95
N GLY A 274 -5.07 16.13 -27.19
CA GLY A 274 -5.90 16.71 -28.25
C GLY A 274 -5.46 16.14 -29.61
N PRO A 275 -6.37 16.09 -30.60
CA PRO A 275 -6.06 15.56 -31.92
C PRO A 275 -4.89 16.33 -32.54
N ALA A 276 -3.81 15.62 -32.89
CA ALA A 276 -2.72 16.18 -33.66
C ALA A 276 -3.29 16.64 -35.00
N GLU A 277 -3.37 17.95 -35.23
CA GLU A 277 -3.59 18.52 -36.54
C GLU A 277 -2.49 18.02 -37.49
N ARG A 278 -2.87 17.20 -38.43
CA ARG A 278 -1.99 16.85 -39.56
C ARG A 278 -2.01 18.03 -40.54
N GLY A 279 -0.96 18.81 -40.50
CA GLY A 279 -0.56 19.71 -41.57
C GLY A 279 0.49 19.06 -42.46
#